data_9de9c6063cd90c144f452d8c2727e413
#
_entry.id   9de9c6063cd90c144f452d8c2727e413
#
_cell.length_a   1.000
_cell.length_b   1.000
_cell.length_c   1.000
_cell.angle_alpha   90.00
_cell.angle_beta   90.00
_cell.angle_gamma   90.00
#
_symmetry.space_group_name_H-M   'P 1'
#
loop_
_entity.id
_entity.type
_entity.pdbx_description
1 polymer ?
#
loop_
_entity_poly.entity_id
_entity_poly.type
_entity_poly.pdbx_seq_one_letter_code
_entity_poly.pdbx_strand_id
1 'polypeptide(L)'
;MDANGIIGREYEQKLILERCKSNKAELIAIYGRRRVGKTFLVRKMFNDQFAFSFIGMYEVSRAVQLEQFRMALAQYAKQTVPKLKTWFEAFAALREYLSGLSQQEPIVLFFDELPWMDTPKSNFIAAFSYFWNSWASMVPQLKLIVCGSSTTWMLAKFIGDKGGLYGRVTRQIYLAPFSLGETELFLNELKGLALTRQQVLDVYMILGGIPYYLDMLERGVPLDVCIDRLFFSQDSPLRGEFDFLFRSLFNDSKHYRKIVEVLSEKMKGMTRKELMDELKLKGGGQLSEILENLKKCDFIRKYATIGKSERDALYQLTDLYSLFYTRFVANNSGQDKNFWSNMRNSGSRTAWSGYAFEQVCLHHIPQIKKALGISGVLANVYSWSCRPFVDSTGAEWRGGQIDMLIDRADGAINICEMKYAKDEFVIDASYEQRLRDRMSSFSVATKTKKALLHTFITTYGVKQNMHSGLVNSEVRMNELFG
;
A
#
# COMPACT_ATOMS: atom_id res chain seq x y z
N MET A 1 -5.03 -18.49 -12.29
CA MET A 1 -3.81 -18.00 -13.02
C MET A 1 -4.24 -17.66 -14.44
N ASP A 2 -3.80 -16.50 -14.93
CA ASP A 2 -3.88 -16.26 -16.36
C ASP A 2 -2.81 -17.08 -17.12
N ALA A 3 -2.86 -17.03 -18.46
CA ALA A 3 -1.94 -17.80 -19.32
C ALA A 3 -0.45 -17.46 -19.08
N ASN A 4 -0.15 -16.33 -18.40
CA ASN A 4 1.20 -15.85 -18.15
C ASN A 4 1.70 -16.12 -16.72
N GLY A 5 0.92 -16.79 -15.88
CA GLY A 5 1.28 -17.09 -14.49
C GLY A 5 1.27 -15.87 -13.56
N ILE A 6 0.52 -14.82 -13.90
CA ILE A 6 0.29 -13.67 -13.04
C ILE A 6 -0.84 -14.02 -12.09
N ILE A 7 -0.65 -13.74 -10.80
CA ILE A 7 -1.67 -13.90 -9.78
C ILE A 7 -2.34 -12.56 -9.53
N GLY A 8 -3.68 -12.54 -9.61
CA GLY A 8 -4.46 -11.32 -9.42
C GLY A 8 -4.13 -10.25 -10.45
N ARG A 9 -4.26 -9.00 -10.07
CA ARG A 9 -3.93 -7.84 -10.92
C ARG A 9 -4.77 -7.75 -12.20
N GLU A 10 -5.94 -8.37 -12.23
CA GLU A 10 -6.81 -8.40 -13.42
C GLU A 10 -7.16 -6.98 -13.88
N TYR A 11 -7.35 -6.08 -12.92
CA TYR A 11 -7.65 -4.68 -13.20
C TYR A 11 -6.48 -3.95 -13.85
N GLU A 12 -5.28 -4.07 -13.28
CA GLU A 12 -4.06 -3.45 -13.80
C GLU A 12 -3.66 -4.04 -15.16
N GLN A 13 -3.76 -5.36 -15.30
CA GLN A 13 -3.53 -6.05 -16.57
C GLN A 13 -4.49 -5.53 -17.66
N LYS A 14 -5.78 -5.45 -17.35
CA LYS A 14 -6.79 -4.91 -18.27
C LYS A 14 -6.45 -3.49 -18.71
N LEU A 15 -6.09 -2.61 -17.75
CA LEU A 15 -5.72 -1.23 -18.06
C LEU A 15 -4.52 -1.12 -19.00
N ILE A 16 -3.48 -1.95 -18.80
CA ILE A 16 -2.29 -1.98 -19.67
C ILE A 16 -2.68 -2.48 -21.06
N LEU A 17 -3.41 -3.60 -21.14
CA LEU A 17 -3.82 -4.20 -22.41
C LEU A 17 -4.72 -3.28 -23.23
N GLU A 18 -5.67 -2.56 -22.59
CA GLU A 18 -6.51 -1.57 -23.26
C GLU A 18 -5.68 -0.46 -23.93
N ARG A 19 -4.62 0.01 -23.27
CA ARG A 19 -3.71 1.00 -23.81
C ARG A 19 -2.82 0.44 -24.93
N CYS A 20 -2.37 -0.79 -24.79
CA CYS A 20 -1.58 -1.44 -25.83
C CYS A 20 -2.37 -1.66 -27.13
N LYS A 21 -3.68 -1.85 -27.04
CA LYS A 21 -4.58 -1.99 -28.21
C LYS A 21 -5.01 -0.67 -28.84
N SER A 22 -4.69 0.48 -28.24
CA SER A 22 -5.08 1.79 -28.76
C SER A 22 -4.29 2.14 -30.04
N ASN A 23 -4.91 2.89 -30.94
CA ASN A 23 -4.26 3.44 -32.15
C ASN A 23 -3.57 4.79 -31.89
N LYS A 24 -2.97 4.95 -30.69
CA LYS A 24 -2.27 6.17 -30.27
C LYS A 24 -1.00 5.80 -29.54
N ALA A 25 -0.03 6.70 -29.57
CA ALA A 25 1.12 6.60 -28.69
C ALA A 25 0.68 6.66 -27.23
N GLU A 26 1.15 5.73 -26.41
CA GLU A 26 0.77 5.64 -24.99
C GLU A 26 2.00 5.76 -24.09
N LEU A 27 1.89 6.60 -23.07
CA LEU A 27 2.85 6.72 -21.97
C LEU A 27 2.19 6.25 -20.69
N ILE A 28 2.53 5.04 -20.27
CA ILE A 28 1.94 4.35 -19.12
C ILE A 28 2.92 4.43 -17.95
N ALA A 29 2.51 5.04 -16.84
CA ALA A 29 3.31 5.12 -15.62
C ALA A 29 2.79 4.16 -14.56
N ILE A 30 3.62 3.19 -14.15
CA ILE A 30 3.32 2.23 -13.09
C ILE A 30 4.18 2.58 -11.88
N TYR A 31 3.53 2.87 -10.77
CA TYR A 31 4.22 3.25 -9.54
C TYR A 31 3.60 2.55 -8.33
N GLY A 32 4.28 2.56 -7.24
CA GLY A 32 3.87 1.90 -6.01
C GLY A 32 5.10 1.46 -5.24
N ARG A 33 4.85 0.95 -4.05
CA ARG A 33 5.88 0.51 -3.10
C ARG A 33 6.88 -0.45 -3.75
N ARG A 34 8.11 -0.47 -3.21
CA ARG A 34 9.11 -1.47 -3.59
C ARG A 34 8.60 -2.88 -3.28
N ARG A 35 8.97 -3.86 -4.14
CA ARG A 35 8.68 -5.30 -3.97
C ARG A 35 7.22 -5.73 -4.14
N VAL A 36 6.34 -4.86 -4.66
CA VAL A 36 4.95 -5.19 -4.99
C VAL A 36 4.77 -5.87 -6.36
N GLY A 37 5.86 -6.10 -7.10
CA GLY A 37 5.84 -6.84 -8.35
C GLY A 37 5.65 -6.01 -9.63
N LYS A 38 5.96 -4.68 -9.65
CA LYS A 38 5.85 -3.82 -10.85
C LYS A 38 6.60 -4.39 -12.06
N THR A 39 7.89 -4.62 -11.90
CA THR A 39 8.77 -5.19 -12.93
C THR A 39 8.27 -6.56 -13.39
N PHE A 40 7.88 -7.41 -12.45
CA PHE A 40 7.35 -8.75 -12.72
C PHE A 40 6.09 -8.69 -13.59
N LEU A 41 5.13 -7.83 -13.22
CA LEU A 41 3.88 -7.64 -13.95
C LEU A 41 4.16 -7.29 -15.42
N VAL A 42 4.96 -6.25 -15.65
CA VAL A 42 5.26 -5.79 -17.03
C VAL A 42 5.99 -6.87 -17.81
N ARG A 43 7.05 -7.46 -17.25
CA ARG A 43 7.82 -8.51 -17.95
C ARG A 43 6.97 -9.72 -18.30
N LYS A 44 6.13 -10.18 -17.39
CA LYS A 44 5.23 -11.32 -17.63
C LYS A 44 4.15 -11.02 -18.67
N MET A 45 3.56 -9.81 -18.63
CA MET A 45 2.54 -9.43 -19.61
C MET A 45 3.07 -9.40 -21.05
N PHE A 46 4.33 -9.09 -21.24
CA PHE A 46 4.96 -8.98 -22.56
C PHE A 46 5.93 -10.13 -22.86
N ASN A 47 5.97 -11.19 -22.04
CA ASN A 47 6.88 -12.34 -22.18
C ASN A 47 8.34 -11.90 -22.36
N ASP A 48 8.78 -10.83 -21.68
CA ASP A 48 10.08 -10.19 -21.82
C ASP A 48 10.39 -9.71 -23.26
N GLN A 49 9.40 -9.60 -24.14
CA GLN A 49 9.58 -9.15 -25.51
C GLN A 49 9.33 -7.65 -25.62
N PHE A 50 10.41 -6.88 -25.63
CA PHE A 50 10.40 -5.43 -25.77
C PHE A 50 11.21 -5.00 -26.98
N ALA A 51 10.76 -3.95 -27.69
CA ALA A 51 11.56 -3.30 -28.69
C ALA A 51 12.80 -2.63 -28.07
N PHE A 52 12.69 -2.16 -26.83
CA PHE A 52 13.80 -1.71 -26.00
C PHE A 52 13.42 -1.77 -24.53
N SER A 53 14.32 -2.23 -23.68
CA SER A 53 14.16 -2.21 -22.22
C SER A 53 15.43 -1.71 -21.55
N PHE A 54 15.27 -0.84 -20.54
CA PHE A 54 16.36 -0.33 -19.73
C PHE A 54 15.98 -0.18 -18.27
N ILE A 55 16.88 -0.54 -17.36
CA ILE A 55 16.68 -0.45 -15.91
C ILE A 55 17.62 0.60 -15.36
N GLY A 56 17.10 1.62 -14.68
CA GLY A 56 17.90 2.58 -13.93
C GLY A 56 18.71 1.91 -12.82
N MET A 57 19.90 2.41 -12.56
CA MET A 57 20.79 1.86 -11.53
C MET A 57 20.82 2.78 -10.30
N TYR A 58 20.77 2.19 -9.14
CA TYR A 58 20.78 2.89 -7.85
C TYR A 58 22.19 3.45 -7.54
N GLU A 59 22.26 4.71 -7.10
CA GLU A 59 23.48 5.38 -6.62
C GLU A 59 24.69 5.34 -7.57
N VAL A 60 24.47 5.40 -8.88
CA VAL A 60 25.55 5.53 -9.85
C VAL A 60 25.56 6.91 -10.51
N SER A 61 26.70 7.29 -11.09
CA SER A 61 26.80 8.57 -11.81
C SER A 61 26.05 8.55 -13.15
N ARG A 62 25.70 9.75 -13.66
CA ARG A 62 25.13 9.91 -15.01
C ARG A 62 25.96 9.21 -16.09
N ALA A 63 27.30 9.28 -16.01
CA ALA A 63 28.17 8.67 -17.00
C ALA A 63 28.02 7.14 -17.04
N VAL A 64 27.90 6.50 -15.87
CA VAL A 64 27.65 5.06 -15.75
C VAL A 64 26.27 4.70 -16.30
N GLN A 65 25.22 5.48 -15.97
CA GLN A 65 23.87 5.28 -16.52
C GLN A 65 23.88 5.32 -18.06
N LEU A 66 24.51 6.34 -18.64
CA LEU A 66 24.58 6.52 -20.08
C LEU A 66 25.39 5.42 -20.78
N GLU A 67 26.46 4.94 -20.17
CA GLU A 67 27.25 3.84 -20.73
C GLU A 67 26.42 2.53 -20.75
N GLN A 68 25.71 2.21 -19.68
CA GLN A 68 24.85 1.04 -19.66
C GLN A 68 23.66 1.16 -20.62
N PHE A 69 23.08 2.37 -20.75
CA PHE A 69 22.06 2.62 -21.76
C PHE A 69 22.60 2.40 -23.17
N ARG A 70 23.81 2.90 -23.47
CA ARG A 70 24.51 2.70 -24.75
C ARG A 70 24.70 1.21 -25.06
N MET A 71 25.17 0.44 -24.06
CA MET A 71 25.38 -1.00 -24.21
C MET A 71 24.07 -1.75 -24.45
N ALA A 72 23.02 -1.43 -23.71
CA ALA A 72 21.70 -2.00 -23.93
C ALA A 72 21.18 -1.68 -25.33
N LEU A 73 21.28 -0.41 -25.77
CA LEU A 73 20.84 0.00 -27.10
C LEU A 73 21.63 -0.71 -28.20
N ALA A 74 22.92 -0.90 -28.04
CA ALA A 74 23.77 -1.61 -29.02
C ALA A 74 23.33 -3.08 -29.17
N GLN A 75 22.91 -3.73 -28.09
CA GLN A 75 22.38 -5.11 -28.12
C GLN A 75 21.06 -5.19 -28.90
N TYR A 76 20.11 -4.29 -28.62
CA TYR A 76 18.83 -4.26 -29.34
C TYR A 76 19.00 -3.88 -30.82
N ALA A 77 19.81 -2.88 -31.10
CA ALA A 77 20.08 -2.41 -32.46
C ALA A 77 20.98 -3.36 -33.27
N LYS A 78 21.67 -4.29 -32.60
CA LYS A 78 22.70 -5.19 -33.20
C LYS A 78 23.78 -4.42 -33.97
N GLN A 79 24.12 -3.25 -33.50
CA GLN A 79 25.13 -2.37 -34.10
C GLN A 79 25.87 -1.54 -33.06
N THR A 80 27.01 -1.00 -33.42
CA THR A 80 27.79 -0.14 -32.53
C THR A 80 27.06 1.20 -32.33
N VAL A 81 26.85 1.58 -31.06
CA VAL A 81 26.34 2.90 -30.68
C VAL A 81 27.51 3.78 -30.21
N PRO A 82 27.67 5.00 -30.73
CA PRO A 82 28.70 5.92 -30.25
C PRO A 82 28.61 6.23 -28.77
N LYS A 83 29.70 6.69 -28.17
CA LYS A 83 29.71 7.10 -26.76
C LYS A 83 28.74 8.25 -26.53
N LEU A 84 27.83 8.06 -25.54
CA LEU A 84 26.80 9.01 -25.17
C LEU A 84 27.29 9.91 -24.03
N LYS A 85 27.10 11.23 -24.13
CA LYS A 85 27.50 12.21 -23.11
C LYS A 85 26.32 12.79 -22.35
N THR A 86 25.14 12.77 -22.97
CA THR A 86 23.93 13.36 -22.44
C THR A 86 22.72 12.43 -22.65
N TRP A 87 21.65 12.61 -21.88
CA TRP A 87 20.39 11.94 -22.12
C TRP A 87 19.72 12.39 -23.44
N PHE A 88 19.98 13.59 -23.91
CA PHE A 88 19.52 14.04 -25.25
C PHE A 88 20.12 13.17 -26.33
N GLU A 89 21.43 12.92 -26.30
CA GLU A 89 22.09 12.02 -27.26
C GLU A 89 21.57 10.57 -27.13
N ALA A 90 21.33 10.11 -25.90
CA ALA A 90 20.80 8.78 -25.64
C ALA A 90 19.40 8.59 -26.26
N PHE A 91 18.50 9.53 -26.05
CA PHE A 91 17.17 9.48 -26.65
C PHE A 91 17.17 9.74 -28.15
N ALA A 92 18.12 10.51 -28.68
CA ALA A 92 18.30 10.67 -30.15
C ALA A 92 18.72 9.34 -30.80
N ALA A 93 19.69 8.63 -30.21
CA ALA A 93 20.11 7.31 -30.68
C ALA A 93 18.99 6.25 -30.56
N LEU A 94 18.21 6.29 -29.47
CA LEU A 94 17.03 5.43 -29.31
C LEU A 94 15.99 5.71 -30.40
N ARG A 95 15.70 6.99 -30.69
CA ARG A 95 14.79 7.39 -31.77
C ARG A 95 15.22 6.85 -33.11
N GLU A 96 16.50 7.00 -33.43
CA GLU A 96 17.09 6.51 -34.71
C GLU A 96 16.86 5.01 -34.85
N TYR A 97 17.19 4.21 -33.81
CA TYR A 97 16.95 2.78 -33.80
C TYR A 97 15.45 2.43 -34.00
N LEU A 98 14.55 3.06 -33.22
CA LEU A 98 13.13 2.78 -33.28
C LEU A 98 12.48 3.18 -34.59
N SER A 99 13.01 4.23 -35.28
CA SER A 99 12.52 4.66 -36.57
C SER A 99 12.81 3.65 -37.70
N GLY A 100 13.77 2.75 -37.49
CA GLY A 100 14.09 1.63 -38.40
C GLY A 100 13.22 0.38 -38.16
N LEU A 101 12.39 0.33 -37.11
CA LEU A 101 11.53 -0.80 -36.84
C LEU A 101 10.24 -0.76 -37.68
N SER A 102 9.66 -1.95 -37.92
CA SER A 102 8.33 -2.07 -38.54
C SER A 102 7.26 -1.36 -37.69
N GLN A 103 6.42 -0.56 -38.35
CA GLN A 103 5.30 0.15 -37.71
C GLN A 103 3.97 -0.62 -37.79
N GLN A 104 4.00 -1.91 -38.14
CA GLN A 104 2.77 -2.72 -38.28
C GLN A 104 2.29 -3.29 -36.93
N GLU A 105 3.21 -3.47 -35.97
CA GLU A 105 2.91 -4.01 -34.64
C GLU A 105 3.24 -3.01 -33.54
N PRO A 106 2.68 -3.18 -32.33
CA PRO A 106 3.01 -2.33 -31.20
C PRO A 106 4.51 -2.36 -30.86
N ILE A 107 5.12 -1.18 -30.78
CA ILE A 107 6.52 -0.99 -30.37
C ILE A 107 6.51 -0.75 -28.85
N VAL A 108 6.76 -1.79 -28.08
CA VAL A 108 6.73 -1.69 -26.61
C VAL A 108 8.11 -1.35 -26.07
N LEU A 109 8.19 -0.23 -25.36
CA LEU A 109 9.38 0.19 -24.62
C LEU A 109 9.13 0.04 -23.13
N PHE A 110 10.15 -0.42 -22.40
CA PHE A 110 10.05 -0.57 -20.94
C PHE A 110 11.24 0.10 -20.24
N PHE A 111 10.95 1.16 -19.48
CA PHE A 111 11.92 1.81 -18.58
C PHE A 111 11.59 1.47 -17.14
N ASP A 112 12.42 0.67 -16.51
CA ASP A 112 12.25 0.27 -15.13
C ASP A 112 13.12 1.12 -14.20
N GLU A 113 12.65 1.33 -12.96
CA GLU A 113 13.27 2.21 -11.97
C GLU A 113 13.68 3.58 -12.52
N LEU A 114 12.75 4.21 -13.25
CA LEU A 114 12.92 5.52 -13.88
C LEU A 114 13.50 6.60 -12.93
N PRO A 115 13.10 6.68 -11.64
CA PRO A 115 13.65 7.65 -10.71
C PRO A 115 15.18 7.61 -10.57
N TRP A 116 15.80 6.44 -10.75
CA TRP A 116 17.24 6.29 -10.60
C TRP A 116 18.04 6.82 -11.81
N MET A 117 17.38 7.04 -12.95
CA MET A 117 17.99 7.67 -14.12
C MET A 117 18.12 9.19 -13.96
N ASP A 118 17.26 9.81 -13.11
CA ASP A 118 17.27 11.26 -12.84
C ASP A 118 18.32 11.62 -11.79
N THR A 119 19.60 11.43 -12.15
CA THR A 119 20.70 11.82 -11.27
C THR A 119 20.88 13.34 -11.23
N PRO A 120 21.48 13.91 -10.16
CA PRO A 120 21.66 15.36 -10.05
C PRO A 120 22.33 15.97 -11.30
N LYS A 121 21.76 17.06 -11.81
CA LYS A 121 22.24 17.78 -13.01
C LYS A 121 22.31 16.94 -14.29
N SER A 122 21.56 15.85 -14.37
CA SER A 122 21.54 14.98 -15.57
C SER A 122 20.68 15.51 -16.71
N ASN A 123 19.74 16.40 -16.43
CA ASN A 123 18.69 16.85 -17.34
C ASN A 123 17.83 15.69 -17.91
N PHE A 124 17.71 14.59 -17.17
CA PHE A 124 17.00 13.39 -17.63
C PHE A 124 15.53 13.70 -17.98
N ILE A 125 14.79 14.33 -17.08
CA ILE A 125 13.36 14.68 -17.32
C ILE A 125 13.22 15.60 -18.54
N ALA A 126 14.09 16.58 -18.72
CA ALA A 126 14.06 17.47 -19.88
C ALA A 126 14.30 16.71 -21.18
N ALA A 127 15.29 15.81 -21.22
CA ALA A 127 15.60 14.99 -22.39
C ALA A 127 14.48 13.99 -22.70
N PHE A 128 13.92 13.33 -21.67
CA PHE A 128 12.77 12.43 -21.81
C PHE A 128 11.53 13.17 -22.34
N SER A 129 11.24 14.33 -21.77
CA SER A 129 10.15 15.20 -22.23
C SER A 129 10.32 15.64 -23.66
N TYR A 130 11.53 16.02 -24.08
CA TYR A 130 11.84 16.38 -25.47
C TYR A 130 11.63 15.18 -26.38
N PHE A 131 12.15 14.00 -26.05
CA PHE A 131 11.95 12.77 -26.82
C PHE A 131 10.47 12.45 -27.01
N TRP A 132 9.69 12.51 -25.92
CA TRP A 132 8.25 12.24 -26.01
C TRP A 132 7.51 13.25 -26.87
N ASN A 133 7.70 14.55 -26.63
CA ASN A 133 6.92 15.60 -27.30
C ASN A 133 7.35 15.84 -28.74
N SER A 134 8.64 15.69 -29.07
CA SER A 134 9.14 15.96 -30.42
C SER A 134 8.96 14.79 -31.37
N TRP A 135 8.76 13.57 -30.88
CA TRP A 135 8.70 12.38 -31.73
C TRP A 135 7.79 11.26 -31.21
N ALA A 136 8.04 10.73 -30.03
CA ALA A 136 7.41 9.50 -29.56
C ALA A 136 5.88 9.58 -29.52
N SER A 137 5.32 10.73 -29.14
CA SER A 137 3.87 10.97 -29.10
C SER A 137 3.20 10.96 -30.48
N MET A 138 3.96 11.08 -31.56
CA MET A 138 3.47 11.04 -32.93
C MET A 138 3.57 9.66 -33.58
N VAL A 139 4.09 8.65 -32.87
CA VAL A 139 4.20 7.27 -33.36
C VAL A 139 3.08 6.44 -32.74
N PRO A 140 1.96 6.17 -33.45
CA PRO A 140 0.76 5.53 -32.85
C PRO A 140 1.04 4.13 -32.26
N GLN A 141 1.97 3.40 -32.82
CA GLN A 141 2.36 2.05 -32.39
C GLN A 141 3.19 2.05 -31.11
N LEU A 142 3.76 3.19 -30.72
CA LEU A 142 4.65 3.27 -29.57
C LEU A 142 3.89 3.17 -28.25
N LYS A 143 4.27 2.21 -27.41
CA LYS A 143 3.75 1.98 -26.07
C LYS A 143 4.91 2.07 -25.10
N LEU A 144 5.08 3.22 -24.46
CA LEU A 144 6.15 3.47 -23.51
C LEU A 144 5.64 3.21 -22.09
N ILE A 145 6.15 2.15 -21.46
CA ILE A 145 5.83 1.78 -20.08
C ILE A 145 7.00 2.20 -19.20
N VAL A 146 6.71 2.94 -18.15
CA VAL A 146 7.71 3.36 -17.16
C VAL A 146 7.32 2.87 -15.79
N CYS A 147 8.28 2.32 -15.03
CA CYS A 147 8.09 1.91 -13.65
C CYS A 147 8.98 2.73 -12.71
N GLY A 148 8.50 2.93 -11.48
CA GLY A 148 9.31 3.52 -10.41
C GLY A 148 8.85 3.10 -9.03
N SER A 149 9.80 2.74 -8.17
CA SER A 149 9.53 2.41 -6.77
C SER A 149 9.44 3.66 -5.88
N SER A 150 10.08 4.76 -6.24
CA SER A 150 9.93 6.04 -5.56
C SER A 150 8.62 6.73 -5.97
N THR A 151 7.54 6.35 -5.27
CA THR A 151 6.18 6.90 -5.51
C THR A 151 6.16 8.42 -5.46
N THR A 152 6.89 9.01 -4.51
CA THR A 152 6.96 10.48 -4.35
C THR A 152 7.60 11.15 -5.54
N TRP A 153 8.70 10.61 -6.07
CA TRP A 153 9.35 11.11 -7.27
C TRP A 153 8.43 10.96 -8.50
N MET A 154 7.83 9.79 -8.67
CA MET A 154 6.91 9.52 -9.78
C MET A 154 5.75 10.51 -9.80
N LEU A 155 5.12 10.75 -8.65
CA LEU A 155 4.00 11.67 -8.54
C LEU A 155 4.41 13.15 -8.62
N ALA A 156 5.58 13.54 -8.13
CA ALA A 156 5.97 14.94 -8.08
C ALA A 156 6.70 15.41 -9.34
N LYS A 157 7.58 14.58 -9.90
CA LYS A 157 8.46 14.98 -11.00
C LYS A 157 8.07 14.42 -12.36
N PHE A 158 7.42 13.25 -12.40
CA PHE A 158 7.07 12.62 -13.66
C PHE A 158 5.60 12.82 -14.03
N ILE A 159 4.68 12.39 -13.17
CA ILE A 159 3.24 12.47 -13.41
C ILE A 159 2.73 13.89 -13.18
N GLY A 160 3.15 14.51 -12.07
CA GLY A 160 2.78 15.87 -11.68
C GLY A 160 3.73 16.96 -12.16
N ASP A 161 4.58 16.66 -13.17
CA ASP A 161 5.44 17.65 -13.79
C ASP A 161 4.63 18.85 -14.26
N LYS A 162 5.10 20.03 -13.96
CA LYS A 162 4.50 21.31 -14.41
C LYS A 162 5.09 21.80 -15.74
N GLY A 163 6.03 21.05 -16.29
CA GLY A 163 6.73 21.35 -17.54
C GLY A 163 6.25 20.52 -18.73
N GLY A 164 7.17 19.97 -19.49
CA GLY A 164 6.90 19.33 -20.76
C GLY A 164 6.17 17.98 -20.70
N LEU A 165 6.11 17.33 -19.53
CA LEU A 165 5.35 16.09 -19.34
C LEU A 165 3.95 16.32 -18.79
N TYR A 166 3.54 17.55 -18.53
CA TYR A 166 2.20 17.87 -18.02
C TYR A 166 1.11 17.32 -18.96
N GLY A 167 0.23 16.47 -18.39
CA GLY A 167 -0.87 15.85 -19.14
C GLY A 167 -0.43 14.84 -20.22
N ARG A 168 0.86 14.44 -20.26
CA ARG A 168 1.38 13.50 -21.27
C ARG A 168 1.28 12.04 -20.86
N VAL A 169 1.25 11.75 -19.56
CA VAL A 169 1.03 10.40 -19.06
C VAL A 169 -0.42 9.99 -19.37
N THR A 170 -0.58 9.04 -20.29
CA THR A 170 -1.90 8.63 -20.82
C THR A 170 -2.61 7.67 -19.85
N ARG A 171 -1.84 6.94 -19.04
CA ARG A 171 -2.37 6.08 -17.98
C ARG A 171 -1.43 6.04 -16.78
N GLN A 172 -2.02 6.22 -15.60
CA GLN A 172 -1.35 6.06 -14.31
C GLN A 172 -1.89 4.81 -13.65
N ILE A 173 -1.01 3.95 -13.16
CA ILE A 173 -1.36 2.70 -12.47
C ILE A 173 -0.60 2.66 -11.15
N TYR A 174 -1.35 2.76 -10.06
CA TYR A 174 -0.82 2.51 -8.74
C TYR A 174 -0.89 1.01 -8.45
N LEU A 175 0.26 0.36 -8.25
CA LEU A 175 0.32 -1.05 -7.90
C LEU A 175 0.44 -1.20 -6.38
N ALA A 176 -0.69 -1.51 -5.75
CA ALA A 176 -0.77 -1.73 -4.30
C ALA A 176 -0.17 -3.09 -3.89
N PRO A 177 0.10 -3.36 -2.60
CA PRO A 177 0.26 -4.73 -2.08
C PRO A 177 -0.92 -5.62 -2.46
N PHE A 178 -0.74 -6.93 -2.44
CA PHE A 178 -1.84 -7.87 -2.63
C PHE A 178 -2.94 -7.70 -1.57
N SER A 179 -4.18 -7.86 -1.98
CA SER A 179 -5.31 -8.07 -1.07
C SER A 179 -5.21 -9.44 -0.39
N LEU A 180 -6.10 -9.72 0.58
CA LEU A 180 -6.19 -11.05 1.18
C LEU A 180 -6.48 -12.14 0.15
N GLY A 181 -7.41 -11.90 -0.79
CA GLY A 181 -7.74 -12.84 -1.84
C GLY A 181 -6.56 -13.11 -2.79
N GLU A 182 -5.86 -12.06 -3.24
CA GLU A 182 -4.66 -12.22 -4.06
C GLU A 182 -3.53 -12.93 -3.29
N THR A 183 -3.41 -12.68 -1.97
CA THR A 183 -2.45 -13.38 -1.11
C THR A 183 -2.79 -14.86 -0.98
N GLU A 184 -4.07 -15.22 -0.81
CA GLU A 184 -4.53 -16.61 -0.79
C GLU A 184 -4.16 -17.32 -2.09
N LEU A 185 -4.47 -16.73 -3.24
CA LEU A 185 -4.13 -17.26 -4.55
C LEU A 185 -2.61 -17.42 -4.72
N PHE A 186 -1.83 -16.43 -4.32
CA PHE A 186 -0.36 -16.49 -4.41
C PHE A 186 0.22 -17.62 -3.58
N LEU A 187 -0.21 -17.75 -2.33
CA LEU A 187 0.33 -18.75 -1.39
C LEU A 187 -0.15 -20.16 -1.71
N ASN A 188 -1.41 -20.33 -2.07
CA ASN A 188 -2.00 -21.65 -2.26
C ASN A 188 -1.86 -22.16 -3.70
N GLU A 189 -2.18 -21.34 -4.72
CA GLU A 189 -2.14 -21.77 -6.11
C GLU A 189 -0.73 -21.74 -6.70
N LEU A 190 0.03 -20.65 -6.47
CA LEU A 190 1.36 -20.51 -7.06
C LEU A 190 2.43 -21.24 -6.23
N LYS A 191 2.43 -21.05 -4.90
CA LYS A 191 3.43 -21.67 -4.02
C LYS A 191 3.04 -23.04 -3.49
N GLY A 192 1.77 -23.43 -3.58
CA GLY A 192 1.27 -24.74 -3.15
C GLY A 192 1.40 -24.97 -1.63
N LEU A 193 1.21 -23.91 -0.82
CA LEU A 193 1.36 -24.02 0.65
C LEU A 193 0.13 -24.65 1.32
N ALA A 194 -1.04 -24.65 0.66
CA ALA A 194 -2.31 -25.21 1.14
C ALA A 194 -2.73 -24.66 2.53
N LEU A 195 -2.62 -23.34 2.70
CA LEU A 195 -2.96 -22.65 3.94
C LEU A 195 -4.46 -22.43 4.08
N THR A 196 -4.98 -22.54 5.30
CA THR A 196 -6.33 -22.08 5.61
C THR A 196 -6.41 -20.55 5.53
N ARG A 197 -7.62 -20.00 5.34
CA ARG A 197 -7.84 -18.54 5.33
C ARG A 197 -7.38 -17.85 6.61
N GLN A 198 -7.53 -18.52 7.77
CA GLN A 198 -6.98 -18.01 9.01
C GLN A 198 -5.45 -17.90 8.97
N GLN A 199 -4.78 -18.91 8.44
CA GLN A 199 -3.32 -18.89 8.29
C GLN A 199 -2.86 -17.82 7.27
N VAL A 200 -3.61 -17.63 6.19
CA VAL A 200 -3.37 -16.55 5.22
C VAL A 200 -3.52 -15.18 5.89
N LEU A 201 -4.58 -14.98 6.70
CA LEU A 201 -4.78 -13.76 7.47
C LEU A 201 -3.64 -13.51 8.45
N ASP A 202 -3.20 -14.53 9.19
CA ASP A 202 -2.11 -14.41 10.16
C ASP A 202 -0.81 -13.98 9.49
N VAL A 203 -0.48 -14.56 8.34
CA VAL A 203 0.69 -14.17 7.54
C VAL A 203 0.52 -12.75 6.97
N TYR A 204 -0.66 -12.43 6.48
CA TYR A 204 -0.98 -11.11 5.93
C TYR A 204 -0.80 -10.00 6.97
N MET A 205 -1.23 -10.23 8.21
CA MET A 205 -1.02 -9.29 9.32
C MET A 205 0.46 -9.02 9.61
N ILE A 206 1.36 -9.95 9.28
CA ILE A 206 2.82 -9.81 9.49
C ILE A 206 3.52 -9.22 8.27
N LEU A 207 3.25 -9.74 7.07
CA LEU A 207 3.99 -9.44 5.83
C LEU A 207 3.31 -8.42 4.93
N GLY A 208 2.03 -8.11 5.16
CA GLY A 208 1.30 -7.02 4.53
C GLY A 208 1.00 -7.21 3.04
N GLY A 209 0.82 -8.42 2.53
CA GLY A 209 0.50 -8.68 1.13
C GLY A 209 1.62 -8.30 0.15
N ILE A 210 2.88 -8.21 0.61
CA ILE A 210 4.03 -7.91 -0.25
C ILE A 210 4.52 -9.19 -0.93
N PRO A 211 4.37 -9.35 -2.27
CA PRO A 211 4.70 -10.59 -2.96
C PRO A 211 6.11 -11.12 -2.67
N TYR A 212 7.10 -10.23 -2.63
CA TYR A 212 8.47 -10.60 -2.34
C TYR A 212 8.66 -11.20 -0.94
N TYR A 213 7.93 -10.72 0.08
CA TYR A 213 8.02 -11.28 1.43
C TYR A 213 7.25 -12.60 1.52
N LEU A 214 6.09 -12.67 0.86
CA LEU A 214 5.27 -13.88 0.78
C LEU A 214 6.01 -15.02 0.06
N ASP A 215 6.83 -14.68 -0.93
CA ASP A 215 7.61 -15.64 -1.68
C ASP A 215 8.68 -16.37 -0.83
N MET A 216 9.10 -15.77 0.28
CA MET A 216 10.05 -16.37 1.22
C MET A 216 9.45 -17.46 2.12
N LEU A 217 8.13 -17.65 2.13
CA LEU A 217 7.50 -18.71 2.91
C LEU A 217 7.79 -20.08 2.30
N GLU A 218 8.09 -21.06 3.13
CA GLU A 218 8.53 -22.37 2.72
C GLU A 218 7.40 -23.40 2.82
N ARG A 219 7.26 -24.25 1.80
CA ARG A 219 6.30 -25.35 1.79
C ARG A 219 6.69 -26.42 2.83
N GLY A 220 5.71 -26.93 3.57
CA GLY A 220 5.92 -27.99 4.56
C GLY A 220 6.57 -27.52 5.88
N VAL A 221 6.82 -26.22 6.02
CA VAL A 221 7.31 -25.62 7.27
C VAL A 221 6.18 -24.91 7.99
N PRO A 222 6.00 -25.13 9.31
CA PRO A 222 4.99 -24.41 10.10
C PRO A 222 5.18 -22.89 9.99
N LEU A 223 4.09 -22.13 9.87
CA LEU A 223 4.15 -20.68 9.63
C LEU A 223 4.94 -19.92 10.70
N ASP A 224 4.75 -20.25 11.99
CA ASP A 224 5.48 -19.59 13.06
C ASP A 224 6.99 -19.79 12.91
N VAL A 225 7.43 -20.98 12.45
CA VAL A 225 8.85 -21.29 12.17
C VAL A 225 9.34 -20.50 10.94
N CYS A 226 8.52 -20.36 9.90
CA CYS A 226 8.87 -19.48 8.77
C CYS A 226 9.08 -18.04 9.24
N ILE A 227 8.20 -17.51 10.07
CA ILE A 227 8.33 -16.15 10.62
C ILE A 227 9.60 -16.03 11.50
N ASP A 228 9.89 -17.02 12.32
CA ASP A 228 11.15 -17.05 13.09
C ASP A 228 12.38 -16.97 12.19
N ARG A 229 12.42 -17.74 11.10
CA ARG A 229 13.51 -17.70 10.11
C ARG A 229 13.61 -16.35 9.41
N LEU A 230 12.47 -15.72 9.10
CA LEU A 230 12.45 -14.44 8.39
C LEU A 230 12.90 -13.25 9.24
N PHE A 231 12.68 -13.29 10.57
CA PHE A 231 12.90 -12.11 11.43
C PHE A 231 13.84 -12.32 12.62
N PHE A 232 13.95 -13.53 13.18
CA PHE A 232 14.57 -13.77 14.48
C PHE A 232 15.81 -14.66 14.43
N SER A 233 16.08 -15.36 13.35
CA SER A 233 17.32 -16.10 13.17
C SER A 233 18.51 -15.17 12.85
N GLN A 234 19.74 -15.68 12.97
CA GLN A 234 20.96 -14.90 12.76
C GLN A 234 21.02 -14.30 11.35
N ASP A 235 20.65 -15.08 10.34
CA ASP A 235 20.67 -14.69 8.91
C ASP A 235 19.29 -14.27 8.39
N SER A 236 18.46 -13.69 9.24
CA SER A 236 17.08 -13.32 8.90
C SER A 236 17.01 -12.28 7.78
N PRO A 237 16.42 -12.61 6.62
CA PRO A 237 16.41 -11.72 5.46
C PRO A 237 15.58 -10.44 5.66
N LEU A 238 14.57 -10.47 6.53
CA LEU A 238 13.67 -9.33 6.76
C LEU A 238 14.05 -8.50 7.99
N ARG A 239 15.05 -8.89 8.77
CA ARG A 239 15.48 -8.12 9.94
C ARG A 239 16.10 -6.76 9.54
N GLY A 240 16.92 -6.72 8.50
CA GLY A 240 17.55 -5.51 7.97
C GLY A 240 16.70 -4.75 6.94
N GLU A 241 15.61 -5.36 6.50
CA GLU A 241 14.78 -4.87 5.41
C GLU A 241 14.12 -3.53 5.71
N PHE A 242 13.71 -3.30 6.96
CA PHE A 242 13.07 -2.05 7.39
C PHE A 242 13.95 -0.84 7.09
N ASP A 243 15.22 -0.90 7.49
CA ASP A 243 16.17 0.18 7.23
C ASP A 243 16.45 0.38 5.75
N PHE A 244 16.59 -0.72 5.02
CA PHE A 244 16.84 -0.70 3.60
C PHE A 244 15.65 -0.11 2.81
N LEU A 245 14.43 -0.47 3.19
CA LEU A 245 13.20 0.01 2.58
C LEU A 245 13.13 1.55 2.66
N PHE A 246 13.32 2.13 3.86
CA PHE A 246 13.26 3.58 4.03
C PHE A 246 14.39 4.31 3.32
N ARG A 247 15.62 3.77 3.35
CA ARG A 247 16.77 4.36 2.61
C ARG A 247 16.54 4.36 1.09
N SER A 248 15.91 3.33 0.57
CA SER A 248 15.65 3.25 -0.87
C SER A 248 14.51 4.16 -1.37
N LEU A 249 13.62 4.61 -0.47
CA LEU A 249 12.46 5.43 -0.81
C LEU A 249 12.68 6.92 -0.53
N PHE A 250 13.47 7.25 0.49
CA PHE A 250 13.57 8.62 1.01
C PHE A 250 15.02 9.04 1.26
N ASN A 251 15.42 10.17 0.71
CA ASN A 251 16.77 10.72 0.88
C ASN A 251 17.13 10.96 2.36
N ASP A 252 16.16 11.43 3.16
CA ASP A 252 16.31 11.66 4.61
C ASP A 252 15.56 10.59 5.42
N SER A 253 15.91 9.34 5.19
CA SER A 253 15.21 8.17 5.75
C SER A 253 15.08 8.16 7.27
N LYS A 254 16.00 8.82 8.00
CA LYS A 254 15.99 8.87 9.47
C LYS A 254 14.75 9.54 10.03
N HIS A 255 14.33 10.67 9.46
CA HIS A 255 13.13 11.39 9.89
C HIS A 255 11.86 10.61 9.59
N TYR A 256 11.80 9.96 8.42
CA TYR A 256 10.67 9.11 8.05
C TYR A 256 10.51 7.93 9.01
N ARG A 257 11.60 7.22 9.33
CA ARG A 257 11.59 6.11 10.28
C ARG A 257 11.13 6.57 11.66
N LYS A 258 11.65 7.69 12.16
CA LYS A 258 11.29 8.20 13.48
C LYS A 258 9.79 8.48 13.60
N ILE A 259 9.17 9.02 12.56
CA ILE A 259 7.71 9.23 12.53
C ILE A 259 6.96 7.91 12.55
N VAL A 260 7.41 6.91 11.79
CA VAL A 260 6.80 5.57 11.77
C VAL A 260 6.93 4.89 13.12
N GLU A 261 8.08 4.99 13.78
CA GLU A 261 8.30 4.48 15.15
C GLU A 261 7.33 5.11 16.15
N VAL A 262 7.21 6.45 16.16
CA VAL A 262 6.29 7.17 17.04
C VAL A 262 4.84 6.78 16.77
N LEU A 263 4.43 6.68 15.50
CA LEU A 263 3.07 6.26 15.14
C LEU A 263 2.79 4.80 15.51
N SER A 264 3.80 3.93 15.52
CA SER A 264 3.63 2.53 15.90
C SER A 264 3.33 2.35 17.39
N GLU A 265 3.76 3.28 18.25
CA GLU A 265 3.47 3.29 19.68
C GLU A 265 2.04 3.77 19.99
N LYS A 266 1.46 4.60 19.11
CA LYS A 266 0.12 5.21 19.26
C LYS A 266 -0.86 4.58 18.28
N MET A 267 -1.31 3.36 18.58
CA MET A 267 -2.22 2.57 17.73
C MET A 267 -3.47 3.34 17.25
N LYS A 268 -3.96 4.29 18.04
CA LYS A 268 -5.11 5.14 17.68
C LYS A 268 -4.82 6.20 16.62
N GLY A 269 -3.54 6.37 16.26
CA GLY A 269 -3.07 7.48 15.44
C GLY A 269 -2.84 8.75 16.25
N MET A 270 -2.23 9.73 15.61
CA MET A 270 -1.89 11.04 16.19
C MET A 270 -2.29 12.15 15.23
N THR A 271 -2.71 13.29 15.81
CA THR A 271 -2.85 14.52 15.04
C THR A 271 -1.46 15.05 14.66
N ARG A 272 -1.42 15.91 13.64
CA ARG A 272 -0.15 16.58 13.26
C ARG A 272 0.46 17.36 14.43
N LYS A 273 -0.37 17.98 15.29
CA LYS A 273 0.09 18.72 16.47
C LYS A 273 0.75 17.78 17.47
N GLU A 274 0.11 16.68 17.83
CA GLU A 274 0.67 15.68 18.74
C GLU A 274 1.99 15.11 18.23
N LEU A 275 2.11 14.86 16.91
CA LEU A 275 3.37 14.44 16.28
C LEU A 275 4.47 15.50 16.40
N MET A 276 4.14 16.79 16.21
CA MET A 276 5.10 17.89 16.40
C MET A 276 5.60 17.96 17.83
N ASP A 277 4.70 17.83 18.79
CA ASP A 277 5.01 17.90 20.22
C ASP A 277 5.89 16.70 20.63
N GLU A 278 5.54 15.47 20.21
CA GLU A 278 6.30 14.25 20.50
C GLU A 278 7.71 14.28 19.89
N LEU A 279 7.83 14.76 18.65
CA LEU A 279 9.10 14.86 17.93
C LEU A 279 9.90 16.12 18.27
N LYS A 280 9.38 17.00 19.14
CA LYS A 280 9.98 18.29 19.54
C LYS A 280 10.40 19.17 18.36
N LEU A 281 9.57 19.22 17.31
CA LEU A 281 9.85 19.97 16.10
C LEU A 281 9.46 21.44 16.25
N LYS A 282 10.36 22.34 15.90
CA LYS A 282 10.14 23.81 15.96
C LYS A 282 9.40 24.39 14.74
N GLY A 283 9.21 23.60 13.69
CA GLY A 283 8.55 24.02 12.44
C GLY A 283 7.78 22.89 11.79
N GLY A 284 6.67 23.22 11.11
CA GLY A 284 5.75 22.21 10.61
C GLY A 284 5.81 21.91 9.11
N GLY A 285 6.58 22.64 8.30
CA GLY A 285 6.63 22.44 6.85
C GLY A 285 7.18 21.07 6.46
N GLN A 286 8.36 20.73 6.99
CA GLN A 286 9.01 19.45 6.75
C GLN A 286 8.16 18.27 7.22
N LEU A 287 7.52 18.37 8.41
CA LEU A 287 6.63 17.31 8.89
C LEU A 287 5.46 17.07 7.94
N SER A 288 4.85 18.15 7.40
CA SER A 288 3.73 18.00 6.46
C SER A 288 4.15 17.31 5.17
N GLU A 289 5.34 17.59 4.66
CA GLU A 289 5.91 16.91 3.50
C GLU A 289 6.17 15.44 3.78
N ILE A 290 6.79 15.09 4.92
CA ILE A 290 7.06 13.71 5.30
C ILE A 290 5.76 12.91 5.46
N LEU A 291 4.75 13.48 6.13
CA LEU A 291 3.45 12.83 6.30
C LEU A 291 2.74 12.59 4.95
N GLU A 292 2.78 13.55 4.04
CA GLU A 292 2.20 13.37 2.72
C GLU A 292 2.95 12.31 1.89
N ASN A 293 4.27 12.25 2.01
CA ASN A 293 5.10 11.25 1.35
C ASN A 293 4.85 9.84 1.92
N LEU A 294 4.80 9.69 3.24
CA LEU A 294 4.46 8.42 3.89
C LEU A 294 3.06 7.93 3.49
N LYS A 295 2.10 8.84 3.39
CA LYS A 295 0.73 8.53 2.91
C LYS A 295 0.74 8.06 1.45
N LYS A 296 1.45 8.75 0.56
CA LYS A 296 1.58 8.37 -0.86
C LYS A 296 2.26 7.02 -1.06
N CYS A 297 3.05 6.58 -0.10
CA CYS A 297 3.74 5.28 -0.10
C CYS A 297 3.00 4.20 0.72
N ASP A 298 1.77 4.45 1.18
CA ASP A 298 0.92 3.55 1.97
C ASP A 298 1.53 3.07 3.30
N PHE A 299 2.48 3.83 3.87
CA PHE A 299 2.93 3.55 5.23
C PHE A 299 1.92 3.99 6.27
N ILE A 300 1.28 5.15 6.02
CA ILE A 300 0.30 5.75 6.91
C ILE A 300 -0.95 6.14 6.14
N ARG A 301 -2.06 6.21 6.85
CA ARG A 301 -3.26 6.89 6.36
C ARG A 301 -3.53 8.15 7.15
N LYS A 302 -4.10 9.13 6.49
CA LYS A 302 -4.76 10.28 7.10
C LYS A 302 -6.25 10.02 7.07
N TYR A 303 -6.92 10.05 8.21
CA TYR A 303 -8.37 9.89 8.26
C TYR A 303 -9.02 10.96 9.12
N ALA A 304 -10.18 11.41 8.66
CA ALA A 304 -10.94 12.44 9.33
C ALA A 304 -11.70 11.83 10.52
N THR A 305 -11.83 12.62 11.58
CA THR A 305 -12.77 12.34 12.67
C THR A 305 -14.07 13.06 12.36
N ILE A 306 -15.17 12.33 12.36
CA ILE A 306 -16.49 12.90 12.05
C ILE A 306 -16.79 14.09 12.99
N GLY A 307 -17.27 15.19 12.43
CA GLY A 307 -17.56 16.42 13.19
C GLY A 307 -16.35 17.28 13.57
N LYS A 308 -15.12 16.92 13.16
CA LYS A 308 -13.92 17.72 13.39
C LYS A 308 -13.34 18.28 12.09
N SER A 309 -12.49 19.32 12.22
CA SER A 309 -11.81 19.93 11.08
C SER A 309 -10.72 19.03 10.49
N GLU A 310 -10.31 19.30 9.25
CA GLU A 310 -9.17 18.60 8.63
C GLU A 310 -7.85 18.74 9.42
N ARG A 311 -7.72 19.79 10.24
CA ARG A 311 -6.54 20.01 11.09
C ARG A 311 -6.45 18.99 12.22
N ASP A 312 -7.59 18.42 12.61
CA ASP A 312 -7.71 17.41 13.67
C ASP A 312 -7.68 15.98 13.10
N ALA A 313 -7.39 15.82 11.81
CA ALA A 313 -7.24 14.52 11.18
C ALA A 313 -6.10 13.73 11.84
N LEU A 314 -6.32 12.44 11.99
CA LEU A 314 -5.37 11.52 12.58
C LEU A 314 -4.48 10.89 11.50
N TYR A 315 -3.21 10.74 11.81
CA TYR A 315 -2.26 9.96 11.04
C TYR A 315 -2.01 8.65 11.78
N GLN A 316 -2.20 7.54 11.11
CA GLN A 316 -2.08 6.21 11.69
C GLN A 316 -1.18 5.35 10.80
N LEU A 317 -0.28 4.59 11.43
CA LEU A 317 0.54 3.60 10.74
C LEU A 317 -0.35 2.44 10.28
N THR A 318 -0.30 2.11 9.00
CA THR A 318 -1.14 1.08 8.36
C THR A 318 -0.33 -0.03 7.73
N ASP A 319 0.97 0.20 7.49
CA ASP A 319 1.84 -0.81 6.93
C ASP A 319 2.06 -1.96 7.91
N LEU A 320 1.49 -3.12 7.61
CA LEU A 320 1.49 -4.29 8.49
C LEU A 320 2.89 -4.82 8.78
N TYR A 321 3.79 -4.82 7.78
CA TYR A 321 5.19 -5.18 8.00
C TYR A 321 5.87 -4.23 8.98
N SER A 322 5.70 -2.92 8.83
CA SER A 322 6.30 -1.93 9.75
C SER A 322 5.70 -2.04 11.16
N LEU A 323 4.39 -2.31 11.29
CA LEU A 323 3.73 -2.55 12.57
C LEU A 323 4.31 -3.78 13.29
N PHE A 324 4.50 -4.88 12.57
CA PHE A 324 5.12 -6.08 13.12
C PHE A 324 6.57 -5.83 13.50
N TYR A 325 7.34 -5.23 12.59
CA TYR A 325 8.76 -4.94 12.78
C TYR A 325 9.01 -4.08 14.02
N THR A 326 8.33 -2.94 14.13
CA THR A 326 8.53 -2.01 15.25
C THR A 326 8.11 -2.62 16.58
N ARG A 327 7.09 -3.48 16.59
CA ARG A 327 6.59 -4.12 17.81
C ARG A 327 7.46 -5.26 18.32
N PHE A 328 7.97 -6.12 17.42
CA PHE A 328 8.60 -7.38 17.81
C PHE A 328 10.06 -7.54 17.38
N VAL A 329 10.49 -6.83 16.33
CA VAL A 329 11.82 -7.04 15.74
C VAL A 329 12.79 -5.94 16.13
N ALA A 330 12.39 -4.67 16.08
CA ALA A 330 13.27 -3.51 16.27
C ALA A 330 14.09 -3.56 17.58
N ASN A 331 13.47 -3.97 18.68
CA ASN A 331 14.09 -4.05 20.01
C ASN A 331 14.44 -5.48 20.44
N ASN A 332 14.35 -6.46 19.53
CA ASN A 332 14.70 -7.85 19.83
C ASN A 332 16.22 -8.06 19.75
N SER A 333 16.82 -8.62 20.82
CA SER A 333 18.25 -8.87 20.88
C SER A 333 18.76 -9.93 19.87
N GLY A 334 17.85 -10.73 19.32
CA GLY A 334 18.20 -11.84 18.41
C GLY A 334 18.74 -13.09 19.11
N GLN A 335 18.64 -13.17 20.44
CA GLN A 335 19.11 -14.33 21.20
C GLN A 335 18.18 -15.54 21.09
N ASP A 336 16.86 -15.29 20.99
CA ASP A 336 15.85 -16.34 20.82
C ASP A 336 15.46 -16.46 19.33
N LYS A 337 16.02 -17.46 18.66
CA LYS A 337 15.69 -17.75 17.24
C LYS A 337 14.27 -18.31 17.03
N ASN A 338 13.58 -18.73 18.08
CA ASN A 338 12.22 -19.25 18.08
C ASN A 338 11.27 -18.26 18.76
N PHE A 339 11.60 -17.00 18.80
CA PHE A 339 10.87 -15.94 19.55
C PHE A 339 9.38 -15.90 19.20
N TRP A 340 9.04 -15.92 17.91
CA TRP A 340 7.65 -15.85 17.48
C TRP A 340 6.86 -17.11 17.82
N SER A 341 7.45 -18.28 17.61
CA SER A 341 6.86 -19.57 18.00
C SER A 341 6.61 -19.64 19.50
N ASN A 342 7.55 -19.15 20.33
CA ASN A 342 7.41 -19.13 21.78
C ASN A 342 6.33 -18.15 22.26
N MET A 343 6.02 -17.12 21.49
CA MET A 343 4.99 -16.12 21.81
C MET A 343 3.55 -16.53 21.45
N ARG A 344 3.30 -17.73 20.94
CA ARG A 344 1.98 -18.17 20.42
C ARG A 344 0.80 -17.88 21.35
N ASN A 345 0.96 -18.05 22.66
CA ASN A 345 -0.07 -17.85 23.66
C ASN A 345 0.16 -16.60 24.53
N SER A 346 1.03 -15.68 24.12
CA SER A 346 1.30 -14.47 24.89
C SER A 346 0.19 -13.43 24.73
N GLY A 347 -0.12 -12.70 25.80
CA GLY A 347 -1.04 -11.56 25.76
C GLY A 347 -0.59 -10.47 24.78
N SER A 348 0.72 -10.29 24.60
CA SER A 348 1.29 -9.32 23.67
C SER A 348 0.97 -9.67 22.21
N ARG A 349 1.09 -10.96 21.82
CA ARG A 349 0.71 -11.41 20.47
C ARG A 349 -0.80 -11.28 20.27
N THR A 350 -1.62 -11.64 21.26
CA THR A 350 -3.08 -11.51 21.19
C THR A 350 -3.51 -10.05 21.00
N ALA A 351 -2.96 -9.12 21.79
CA ALA A 351 -3.28 -7.70 21.69
C ALA A 351 -2.86 -7.11 20.33
N TRP A 352 -1.66 -7.50 19.85
CA TRP A 352 -1.18 -7.07 18.54
C TRP A 352 -2.05 -7.62 17.41
N SER A 353 -2.47 -8.90 17.47
CA SER A 353 -3.34 -9.50 16.44
C SER A 353 -4.67 -8.77 16.33
N GLY A 354 -5.25 -8.35 17.47
CA GLY A 354 -6.48 -7.52 17.46
C GLY A 354 -6.28 -6.23 16.68
N TYR A 355 -5.20 -5.50 16.97
CA TYR A 355 -4.89 -4.25 16.28
C TYR A 355 -4.53 -4.47 14.79
N ALA A 356 -3.74 -5.48 14.48
CA ALA A 356 -3.38 -5.79 13.10
C ALA A 356 -4.63 -6.15 12.27
N PHE A 357 -5.57 -6.87 12.86
CA PHE A 357 -6.85 -7.19 12.21
C PHE A 357 -7.68 -5.94 11.91
N GLU A 358 -7.72 -4.95 12.82
CA GLU A 358 -8.35 -3.66 12.56
C GLU A 358 -7.74 -2.99 11.31
N GLN A 359 -6.40 -3.03 11.16
CA GLN A 359 -5.73 -2.50 9.98
C GLN A 359 -6.10 -3.29 8.71
N VAL A 360 -6.19 -4.62 8.80
CA VAL A 360 -6.66 -5.45 7.68
C VAL A 360 -8.08 -5.05 7.25
N CYS A 361 -9.01 -4.89 8.19
CA CYS A 361 -10.37 -4.43 7.88
C CYS A 361 -10.37 -3.08 7.15
N LEU A 362 -9.53 -2.16 7.62
CA LEU A 362 -9.42 -0.82 7.02
C LEU A 362 -8.74 -0.81 5.64
N HIS A 363 -7.97 -1.84 5.30
CA HIS A 363 -7.47 -2.06 3.94
C HIS A 363 -8.51 -2.73 3.02
N HIS A 364 -9.52 -3.39 3.59
CA HIS A 364 -10.52 -4.17 2.86
C HIS A 364 -11.92 -3.55 2.91
N ILE A 365 -12.02 -2.21 3.00
CA ILE A 365 -13.30 -1.48 2.99
C ILE A 365 -14.18 -1.83 1.78
N PRO A 366 -13.66 -1.96 0.54
CA PRO A 366 -14.48 -2.39 -0.60
C PRO A 366 -15.14 -3.76 -0.39
N GLN A 367 -14.43 -4.73 0.17
CA GLN A 367 -14.94 -6.07 0.47
C GLN A 367 -16.01 -6.02 1.58
N ILE A 368 -15.77 -5.22 2.62
CA ILE A 368 -16.74 -4.99 3.70
C ILE A 368 -18.03 -4.37 3.12
N LYS A 369 -17.92 -3.34 2.27
CA LYS A 369 -19.08 -2.73 1.60
C LYS A 369 -19.82 -3.72 0.72
N LYS A 370 -19.10 -4.63 0.05
CA LYS A 370 -19.68 -5.69 -0.77
C LYS A 370 -20.47 -6.68 0.10
N ALA A 371 -19.88 -7.16 1.19
CA ALA A 371 -20.52 -8.07 2.15
C ALA A 371 -21.77 -7.46 2.78
N LEU A 372 -21.77 -6.16 3.05
CA LEU A 372 -22.93 -5.42 3.57
C LEU A 372 -23.99 -5.07 2.49
N GLY A 373 -23.76 -5.41 1.22
CA GLY A 373 -24.66 -5.08 0.12
C GLY A 373 -24.75 -3.60 -0.22
N ILE A 374 -23.75 -2.79 0.16
CA ILE A 374 -23.74 -1.32 -0.01
C ILE A 374 -22.67 -0.82 -0.97
N SER A 375 -22.15 -1.66 -1.86
CA SER A 375 -21.12 -1.27 -2.85
C SER A 375 -21.56 -0.11 -3.75
N GLY A 376 -22.84 -0.04 -4.08
CA GLY A 376 -23.43 1.05 -4.89
C GLY A 376 -23.81 2.31 -4.11
N VAL A 377 -23.66 2.30 -2.77
CA VAL A 377 -24.01 3.45 -1.93
C VAL A 377 -22.79 4.33 -1.74
N LEU A 378 -22.93 5.63 -2.05
CA LEU A 378 -21.91 6.62 -1.72
C LEU A 378 -21.73 6.65 -0.20
N ALA A 379 -20.51 6.42 0.26
CA ALA A 379 -20.21 6.40 1.68
C ALA A 379 -18.78 6.87 1.96
N ASN A 380 -18.61 7.61 3.04
CA ASN A 380 -17.32 8.02 3.56
C ASN A 380 -16.96 7.19 4.78
N VAL A 381 -15.65 6.98 4.99
CA VAL A 381 -15.15 6.25 6.16
C VAL A 381 -14.47 7.23 7.10
N TYR A 382 -14.89 7.20 8.34
CA TYR A 382 -14.41 8.08 9.41
C TYR A 382 -14.02 7.26 10.65
N SER A 383 -13.32 7.89 11.57
CA SER A 383 -13.28 7.50 12.97
C SER A 383 -14.07 8.50 13.82
N TRP A 384 -14.27 8.16 15.07
CA TRP A 384 -14.81 9.09 16.04
C TRP A 384 -14.15 8.89 17.40
N SER A 385 -13.89 9.99 18.08
CA SER A 385 -13.44 9.97 19.48
C SER A 385 -13.93 11.21 20.20
N CYS A 386 -14.39 11.01 21.42
CA CYS A 386 -14.87 12.07 22.30
C CYS A 386 -14.40 11.83 23.73
N ARG A 387 -14.01 12.89 24.45
CA ARG A 387 -13.83 12.85 25.90
C ARG A 387 -15.20 12.85 26.58
N PRO A 388 -15.31 12.44 27.87
CA PRO A 388 -16.53 12.66 28.64
C PRO A 388 -16.98 14.13 28.55
N PHE A 389 -18.26 14.37 28.39
CA PHE A 389 -18.84 15.70 28.23
C PHE A 389 -20.22 15.79 28.89
N VAL A 390 -20.66 17.02 29.15
CA VAL A 390 -22.01 17.35 29.64
C VAL A 390 -22.74 18.01 28.47
N ASP A 391 -23.96 17.60 28.18
CA ASP A 391 -24.77 18.19 27.14
C ASP A 391 -25.51 19.46 27.61
N SER A 392 -26.27 20.06 26.70
CA SER A 392 -27.05 21.30 27.00
C SER A 392 -28.17 21.10 28.02
N THR A 393 -28.52 19.88 28.35
CA THR A 393 -29.55 19.54 29.38
C THR A 393 -28.96 19.27 30.75
N GLY A 394 -27.59 19.24 30.85
CA GLY A 394 -26.89 18.88 32.07
C GLY A 394 -26.64 17.38 32.25
N ALA A 395 -27.00 16.55 31.23
CA ALA A 395 -26.73 15.13 31.28
C ALA A 395 -25.25 14.80 30.98
N GLU A 396 -24.65 13.91 31.79
CA GLU A 396 -23.28 13.46 31.63
C GLU A 396 -23.19 12.30 30.65
N TRP A 397 -22.27 12.40 29.70
CA TRP A 397 -22.02 11.38 28.69
C TRP A 397 -20.60 10.85 28.80
N ARG A 398 -20.46 9.52 28.74
CA ARG A 398 -19.16 8.87 28.73
C ARG A 398 -18.45 9.16 27.40
N GLY A 399 -17.16 9.41 27.47
CA GLY A 399 -16.32 9.47 26.28
C GLY A 399 -16.28 8.11 25.57
N GLY A 400 -15.91 8.12 24.30
CA GLY A 400 -15.81 6.90 23.52
C GLY A 400 -14.91 7.02 22.31
N GLN A 401 -14.58 5.88 21.72
CA GLN A 401 -13.85 5.79 20.46
C GLN A 401 -14.53 4.75 19.56
N ILE A 402 -14.60 5.09 18.27
CA ILE A 402 -15.05 4.20 17.20
C ILE A 402 -13.98 4.27 16.11
N ASP A 403 -13.36 3.14 15.82
CA ASP A 403 -12.22 3.08 14.91
C ASP A 403 -12.64 3.14 13.44
N MET A 404 -13.85 2.66 13.13
CA MET A 404 -14.42 2.75 11.79
C MET A 404 -15.92 3.05 11.83
N LEU A 405 -16.29 4.11 11.12
CA LEU A 405 -17.67 4.49 10.79
C LEU A 405 -17.81 4.49 9.25
N ILE A 406 -18.86 3.87 8.75
CA ILE A 406 -19.23 4.00 7.33
C ILE A 406 -20.45 4.92 7.26
N ASP A 407 -20.21 6.18 6.93
CA ASP A 407 -21.25 7.22 6.83
C ASP A 407 -21.84 7.21 5.43
N ARG A 408 -23.06 6.69 5.31
CA ARG A 408 -23.76 6.40 4.05
C ARG A 408 -24.63 7.57 3.62
N ALA A 409 -24.74 7.77 2.32
CA ALA A 409 -25.60 8.80 1.72
C ALA A 409 -27.10 8.43 1.79
N ASP A 410 -27.44 7.15 2.03
CA ASP A 410 -28.82 6.66 2.15
C ASP A 410 -29.43 6.83 3.56
N GLY A 411 -28.80 7.64 4.42
CA GLY A 411 -29.38 8.00 5.72
C GLY A 411 -29.00 7.07 6.87
N ALA A 412 -28.00 6.20 6.71
CA ALA A 412 -27.50 5.33 7.76
C ALA A 412 -26.01 5.54 8.05
N ILE A 413 -25.57 5.16 9.25
CA ILE A 413 -24.16 5.07 9.65
C ILE A 413 -23.94 3.69 10.25
N ASN A 414 -23.02 2.91 9.65
CA ASN A 414 -22.54 1.68 10.27
C ASN A 414 -21.47 2.01 11.29
N ILE A 415 -21.70 1.67 12.56
CA ILE A 415 -20.75 1.74 13.67
C ILE A 415 -20.05 0.39 13.71
N CYS A 416 -18.81 0.35 13.22
CA CYS A 416 -18.10 -0.91 13.00
C CYS A 416 -17.25 -1.29 14.23
N GLU A 417 -17.45 -2.52 14.72
CA GLU A 417 -16.62 -3.19 15.73
C GLU A 417 -15.81 -4.28 15.06
N MET A 418 -14.49 -4.14 15.09
CA MET A 418 -13.56 -5.10 14.49
C MET A 418 -12.97 -5.98 15.59
N LYS A 419 -13.13 -7.31 15.49
CA LYS A 419 -12.69 -8.26 16.54
C LYS A 419 -11.98 -9.47 15.95
N TYR A 420 -10.69 -9.59 16.25
CA TYR A 420 -9.93 -10.80 16.02
C TYR A 420 -10.16 -11.77 17.18
N ALA A 421 -10.73 -12.93 16.91
CA ALA A 421 -11.01 -13.96 17.89
C ALA A 421 -10.59 -15.33 17.35
N LYS A 422 -10.35 -16.31 18.25
CA LYS A 422 -10.05 -17.70 17.87
C LYS A 422 -11.30 -18.52 17.59
N ASP A 423 -12.44 -18.04 18.08
CA ASP A 423 -13.77 -18.63 17.93
C ASP A 423 -14.79 -17.52 17.71
N GLU A 424 -16.09 -17.84 17.70
CA GLU A 424 -17.16 -16.83 17.65
C GLU A 424 -17.02 -15.83 18.79
N PHE A 425 -17.15 -14.55 18.46
CA PHE A 425 -17.02 -13.47 19.45
C PHE A 425 -18.26 -13.43 20.37
N VAL A 426 -18.04 -13.48 21.68
CA VAL A 426 -19.12 -13.46 22.67
C VAL A 426 -19.36 -12.04 23.17
N ILE A 427 -20.59 -11.55 23.03
CA ILE A 427 -21.05 -10.30 23.63
C ILE A 427 -21.64 -10.65 25.00
N ASP A 428 -21.03 -10.14 26.07
CA ASP A 428 -21.58 -10.23 27.41
C ASP A 428 -22.40 -8.97 27.80
N ALA A 429 -23.09 -9.01 28.94
CA ALA A 429 -23.91 -7.89 29.40
C ALA A 429 -23.11 -6.58 29.56
N SER A 430 -21.87 -6.67 30.05
CA SER A 430 -21.03 -5.48 30.24
C SER A 430 -20.57 -4.88 28.93
N TYR A 431 -20.29 -5.73 27.95
CA TYR A 431 -19.89 -5.29 26.61
C TYR A 431 -21.08 -4.69 25.85
N GLU A 432 -22.27 -5.32 25.93
CA GLU A 432 -23.50 -4.74 25.37
C GLU A 432 -23.75 -3.34 25.92
N GLN A 433 -23.67 -3.15 27.24
CA GLN A 433 -23.88 -1.84 27.86
C GLN A 433 -22.87 -0.79 27.34
N ARG A 434 -21.58 -1.16 27.22
CA ARG A 434 -20.57 -0.27 26.64
C ARG A 434 -20.86 0.12 25.20
N LEU A 435 -21.38 -0.79 24.38
CA LEU A 435 -21.77 -0.50 22.99
C LEU A 435 -22.93 0.47 22.94
N ARG A 436 -23.97 0.28 23.77
CA ARG A 436 -25.13 1.18 23.90
C ARG A 436 -24.71 2.57 24.37
N ASP A 437 -23.90 2.66 25.43
CA ASP A 437 -23.38 3.93 25.95
C ASP A 437 -22.60 4.70 24.89
N ARG A 438 -21.74 3.99 24.13
CA ARG A 438 -20.93 4.59 23.08
C ARG A 438 -21.76 5.09 21.89
N MET A 439 -22.77 4.32 21.46
CA MET A 439 -23.69 4.73 20.42
C MET A 439 -24.50 5.97 20.84
N SER A 440 -24.99 6.00 22.08
CA SER A 440 -25.70 7.14 22.63
C SER A 440 -24.84 8.38 22.73
N SER A 441 -23.60 8.24 23.25
CA SER A 441 -22.62 9.34 23.28
C SER A 441 -22.28 9.86 21.88
N PHE A 442 -22.14 8.96 20.88
CA PHE A 442 -21.93 9.32 19.49
C PHE A 442 -23.10 10.13 18.93
N SER A 443 -24.31 9.64 19.13
CA SER A 443 -25.55 10.30 18.66
C SER A 443 -25.67 11.73 19.19
N VAL A 444 -25.47 11.90 20.51
CA VAL A 444 -25.58 13.21 21.17
C VAL A 444 -24.47 14.15 20.74
N ALA A 445 -23.21 13.65 20.74
CA ALA A 445 -22.06 14.49 20.39
C ALA A 445 -22.09 14.97 18.92
N THR A 446 -22.58 14.13 18.00
CA THR A 446 -22.64 14.47 16.57
C THR A 446 -23.95 15.10 16.16
N LYS A 447 -24.98 15.00 16.95
CA LYS A 447 -26.37 15.45 16.65
C LYS A 447 -26.90 14.82 15.35
N THR A 448 -26.41 13.63 14.99
CA THR A 448 -26.83 12.97 13.77
C THR A 448 -28.30 12.56 13.81
N LYS A 449 -28.97 12.68 12.67
CA LYS A 449 -30.35 12.19 12.46
C LYS A 449 -30.39 10.88 11.67
N LYS A 450 -29.22 10.36 11.27
CA LYS A 450 -29.12 9.11 10.52
C LYS A 450 -29.36 7.90 11.41
N ALA A 451 -29.87 6.83 10.84
CA ALA A 451 -30.00 5.55 11.52
C ALA A 451 -28.61 5.01 11.89
N LEU A 452 -28.44 4.56 13.13
CA LEU A 452 -27.17 4.00 13.61
C LEU A 452 -27.27 2.48 13.64
N LEU A 453 -26.35 1.80 12.96
CA LEU A 453 -26.33 0.35 12.79
C LEU A 453 -25.06 -0.23 13.39
N HIS A 454 -25.16 -1.08 14.41
CA HIS A 454 -24.02 -1.86 14.90
C HIS A 454 -23.62 -2.91 13.87
N THR A 455 -22.40 -2.82 13.38
CA THR A 455 -21.81 -3.74 12.41
C THR A 455 -20.59 -4.41 13.02
N PHE A 456 -20.62 -5.73 13.14
CA PHE A 456 -19.47 -6.48 13.62
C PHE A 456 -18.67 -7.04 12.46
N ILE A 457 -17.35 -6.87 12.52
CA ILE A 457 -16.39 -7.46 11.56
C ILE A 457 -15.49 -8.37 12.39
N THR A 458 -15.63 -9.67 12.21
CA THR A 458 -15.00 -10.65 13.09
C THR A 458 -14.33 -11.77 12.29
N THR A 459 -13.45 -12.53 12.92
CA THR A 459 -12.86 -13.71 12.29
C THR A 459 -13.89 -14.81 12.06
N TYR A 460 -14.72 -15.16 13.06
CA TYR A 460 -15.61 -16.32 13.01
C TYR A 460 -17.09 -16.00 13.22
N GLY A 461 -17.44 -14.74 13.41
CA GLY A 461 -18.81 -14.31 13.67
C GLY A 461 -19.07 -13.96 15.12
N VAL A 462 -20.30 -13.52 15.40
CA VAL A 462 -20.78 -13.22 16.75
C VAL A 462 -21.65 -14.38 17.23
N LYS A 463 -21.31 -14.90 18.43
CA LYS A 463 -22.09 -15.97 19.05
C LYS A 463 -23.49 -15.47 19.40
N GLN A 464 -24.52 -16.22 18.98
CA GLN A 464 -25.91 -15.90 19.30
C GLN A 464 -26.19 -16.15 20.77
N ASN A 465 -26.58 -15.10 21.47
CA ASN A 465 -27.00 -15.14 22.88
C ASN A 465 -27.97 -13.98 23.16
N MET A 466 -28.41 -13.83 24.42
CA MET A 466 -29.37 -12.80 24.84
C MET A 466 -28.84 -11.35 24.64
N HIS A 467 -27.55 -11.16 24.46
CA HIS A 467 -26.88 -9.86 24.30
C HIS A 467 -26.52 -9.54 22.86
N SER A 468 -26.62 -10.51 21.93
CA SER A 468 -26.25 -10.31 20.52
C SER A 468 -27.33 -9.60 19.68
N GLY A 469 -28.53 -9.39 20.24
CA GLY A 469 -29.64 -8.75 19.52
C GLY A 469 -29.43 -7.30 19.08
N LEU A 470 -28.37 -6.63 19.59
CA LEU A 470 -27.99 -5.30 19.12
C LEU A 470 -27.23 -5.31 17.78
N VAL A 471 -26.73 -6.46 17.32
CA VAL A 471 -25.96 -6.59 16.07
C VAL A 471 -26.90 -6.50 14.87
N ASN A 472 -26.80 -5.40 14.09
CA ASN A 472 -27.62 -5.19 12.92
C ASN A 472 -27.07 -5.86 11.67
N SER A 473 -25.74 -5.96 11.56
CA SER A 473 -25.06 -6.60 10.44
C SER A 473 -23.71 -7.18 10.88
N GLU A 474 -23.28 -8.21 10.17
CA GLU A 474 -22.05 -8.95 10.44
C GLU A 474 -21.27 -9.15 9.15
N VAL A 475 -19.95 -9.03 9.24
CA VAL A 475 -18.99 -9.39 8.18
C VAL A 475 -17.96 -10.33 8.81
N ARG A 476 -17.76 -11.49 8.21
CA ARG A 476 -16.79 -12.48 8.69
C ARG A 476 -15.51 -12.40 7.88
N MET A 477 -14.43 -12.93 8.44
CA MET A 477 -13.11 -12.98 7.79
C MET A 477 -13.19 -13.47 6.33
N ASN A 478 -13.98 -14.50 6.06
CA ASN A 478 -14.09 -15.08 4.71
C ASN A 478 -14.54 -14.08 3.64
N GLU A 479 -15.33 -13.08 4.03
CA GLU A 479 -15.85 -12.05 3.14
C GLU A 479 -14.81 -10.97 2.82
N LEU A 480 -13.73 -10.88 3.60
CA LEU A 480 -12.60 -9.99 3.33
C LEU A 480 -11.71 -10.48 2.17
N PHE A 481 -11.85 -11.74 1.78
CA PHE A 481 -11.08 -12.31 0.67
C PHE A 481 -11.64 -11.96 -0.74
N GLY A 482 -12.83 -11.40 -0.84
CA GLY A 482 -13.36 -10.84 -2.09
C GLY A 482 -14.72 -11.32 -2.50
#